data_e31fefc6ec4ebdf74fcff9cbc8d4e562
#
_entry.id   e31fefc6ec4ebdf74fcff9cbc8d4e562
#
_cell.length_a   1.000
_cell.length_b   1.000
_cell.length_c   1.000
_cell.angle_alpha   90.00
_cell.angle_beta   90.00
_cell.angle_gamma   90.00
#
_symmetry.space_group_name_H-M   'P 1'
#
loop_
_entity.id
_entity.type
_entity.pdbx_description
1 polymer ?
#
loop_
_entity_poly.entity_id
_entity_poly.type
_entity_poly.pdbx_seq_one_letter_code
_entity_poly.pdbx_strand_id
1 'polypeptide(L)'
;MCIRDRHHADLGFVALEDERAAETAARRLKAHGLLVNVADRPDLCDFTLPSVLDREPVQIAIGTSGASAGLAKHLRLRLETMLPQSLGRLAESLSAARKDMRARFPQADQRRKALDAALAPGGALDPLQANSADGVEAWLAGAAAPRNDQVEVIKLTSADPDDMTLRQARLLGEADMIVFAPGIPEAILIRARADAVRRTLADHDAQDADEPSPGLTIILTI
;
A
#
# COMPACT_ATOMS: atom_id res chain seq x y z
N MET A 1 27.45 28.71 -15.27
CA MET A 1 27.29 27.62 -14.30
C MET A 1 28.64 27.36 -13.68
N CYS A 2 28.81 27.73 -12.40
CA CYS A 2 30.10 27.60 -11.69
C CYS A 2 30.37 26.13 -11.34
N ILE A 3 31.50 25.59 -11.82
CA ILE A 3 31.92 24.19 -11.68
C ILE A 3 32.62 23.92 -10.33
N ARG A 4 32.68 24.89 -9.43
CA ARG A 4 33.57 24.83 -8.24
C ARG A 4 33.08 23.93 -7.09
N ASP A 5 31.82 23.51 -7.05
CA ASP A 5 31.24 22.83 -5.87
C ASP A 5 30.99 21.31 -6.08
N ARG A 6 31.64 20.70 -7.10
CA ARG A 6 31.36 19.32 -7.52
C ARG A 6 32.08 18.23 -6.75
N HIS A 7 32.99 18.58 -5.84
CA HIS A 7 33.88 17.60 -5.19
C HIS A 7 33.20 16.71 -4.14
N HIS A 8 31.88 16.96 -3.86
CA HIS A 8 31.09 16.17 -2.87
C HIS A 8 29.65 15.92 -3.32
N ALA A 9 29.36 16.02 -4.61
CA ALA A 9 28.03 15.75 -5.14
C ALA A 9 27.93 14.33 -5.69
N ASP A 10 26.87 13.60 -5.31
CA ASP A 10 26.55 12.27 -5.81
C ASP A 10 25.51 12.31 -6.93
N LEU A 11 24.69 13.37 -6.95
CA LEU A 11 23.61 13.55 -7.91
C LEU A 11 23.81 14.82 -8.74
N GLY A 12 23.47 14.74 -10.03
CA GLY A 12 23.49 15.87 -10.95
C GLY A 12 22.14 16.04 -11.65
N PHE A 13 21.66 17.30 -11.72
CA PHE A 13 20.45 17.65 -12.45
C PHE A 13 20.80 18.58 -13.60
N VAL A 14 20.29 18.26 -14.80
CA VAL A 14 20.49 19.06 -16.00
C VAL A 14 19.13 19.52 -16.50
N ALA A 15 18.95 20.84 -16.56
CA ALA A 15 17.75 21.49 -17.09
C ALA A 15 18.17 22.60 -18.07
N LEU A 16 18.44 22.22 -19.32
CA LEU A 16 18.89 23.10 -20.39
C LEU A 16 17.97 22.92 -21.60
N GLU A 17 17.57 24.02 -22.23
CA GLU A 17 16.73 23.98 -23.42
C GLU A 17 17.49 23.47 -24.67
N ASP A 18 18.79 23.80 -24.78
CA ASP A 18 19.63 23.30 -25.87
C ASP A 18 20.00 21.85 -25.65
N GLU A 19 19.56 20.96 -26.55
CA GLU A 19 19.75 19.51 -26.45
C GLU A 19 21.22 19.10 -26.44
N ARG A 20 22.08 19.74 -27.27
CA ARG A 20 23.51 19.43 -27.34
C ARG A 20 24.24 19.86 -26.09
N ALA A 21 23.83 21.00 -25.53
CA ALA A 21 24.36 21.47 -24.25
C ALA A 21 23.95 20.54 -23.11
N ALA A 22 22.69 20.08 -23.10
CA ALA A 22 22.17 19.13 -22.10
C ALA A 22 22.93 17.80 -22.15
N GLU A 23 23.11 17.22 -23.34
CA GLU A 23 23.86 15.97 -23.54
C GLU A 23 25.32 16.13 -23.11
N THR A 24 25.96 17.25 -23.46
CA THR A 24 27.34 17.51 -23.08
C THR A 24 27.50 17.66 -21.58
N ALA A 25 26.54 18.36 -20.92
CA ALA A 25 26.52 18.52 -19.48
C ALA A 25 26.32 17.17 -18.76
N ALA A 26 25.35 16.36 -19.22
CA ALA A 26 25.10 15.03 -18.67
C ALA A 26 26.34 14.14 -18.77
N ARG A 27 26.97 14.07 -19.93
CA ARG A 27 28.17 13.29 -20.15
C ARG A 27 29.35 13.72 -19.24
N ARG A 28 29.53 15.02 -19.02
CA ARG A 28 30.54 15.54 -18.11
C ARG A 28 30.25 15.16 -16.66
N LEU A 29 29.00 15.24 -16.20
CA LEU A 29 28.64 14.87 -14.84
C LEU A 29 28.83 13.36 -14.60
N LYS A 30 28.40 12.51 -15.55
CA LYS A 30 28.63 11.06 -15.49
C LYS A 30 30.13 10.69 -15.47
N ALA A 31 30.94 11.39 -16.25
CA ALA A 31 32.39 11.19 -16.23
C ALA A 31 33.05 11.52 -14.87
N HIS A 32 32.37 12.30 -14.02
CA HIS A 32 32.81 12.57 -12.65
C HIS A 32 32.13 11.63 -11.62
N GLY A 33 31.46 10.58 -12.08
CA GLY A 33 30.85 9.57 -11.22
C GLY A 33 29.51 9.95 -10.62
N LEU A 34 28.86 11.05 -11.06
CA LEU A 34 27.56 11.46 -10.58
C LEU A 34 26.46 10.64 -11.28
N LEU A 35 25.40 10.31 -10.55
CA LEU A 35 24.14 9.88 -11.13
C LEU A 35 23.40 11.13 -11.67
N VAL A 36 22.90 11.06 -12.89
CA VAL A 36 22.40 12.23 -13.61
C VAL A 36 20.92 12.06 -13.95
N ASN A 37 20.15 13.12 -13.68
CA ASN A 37 18.81 13.31 -14.23
C ASN A 37 18.82 14.48 -15.21
N VAL A 38 18.26 14.29 -16.40
CA VAL A 38 18.15 15.33 -17.43
C VAL A 38 16.66 15.57 -17.70
N ALA A 39 16.23 16.82 -17.54
CA ALA A 39 14.85 17.20 -17.76
C ALA A 39 14.41 16.89 -19.19
N ASP A 40 13.26 16.26 -19.33
CA ASP A 40 12.63 15.86 -20.60
C ASP A 40 13.45 14.91 -21.50
N ARG A 41 14.54 14.33 -20.95
CA ARG A 41 15.44 13.41 -21.67
C ARG A 41 15.68 12.13 -20.88
N PRO A 42 14.67 11.21 -20.80
CA PRO A 42 14.80 9.97 -20.03
C PRO A 42 15.93 9.06 -20.54
N ASP A 43 16.25 9.13 -21.82
CA ASP A 43 17.36 8.40 -22.47
C ASP A 43 18.74 8.78 -21.90
N LEU A 44 18.89 9.97 -21.35
CA LEU A 44 20.11 10.47 -20.74
C LEU A 44 20.14 10.31 -19.21
N CYS A 45 19.05 9.88 -18.59
CA CYS A 45 18.90 9.78 -17.15
C CYS A 45 19.46 8.45 -16.60
N ASP A 46 20.15 8.51 -15.46
CA ASP A 46 20.48 7.33 -14.66
C ASP A 46 19.35 7.03 -13.65
N PHE A 47 18.56 8.05 -13.30
CA PHE A 47 17.38 7.93 -12.45
C PHE A 47 16.31 8.94 -12.87
N THR A 48 15.06 8.65 -12.53
CA THR A 48 13.92 9.55 -12.76
C THR A 48 13.32 10.02 -11.45
N LEU A 49 12.79 11.24 -11.43
CA LEU A 49 12.08 11.78 -10.28
C LEU A 49 10.61 11.37 -10.35
N PRO A 50 10.07 10.74 -9.29
CA PRO A 50 8.64 10.46 -9.22
C PRO A 50 7.85 11.73 -8.90
N SER A 51 6.55 11.70 -9.19
CA SER A 51 5.60 12.67 -8.66
C SER A 51 5.26 12.28 -7.23
N VAL A 52 5.65 13.12 -6.25
CA VAL A 52 5.50 12.79 -4.83
C VAL A 52 4.28 13.48 -4.24
N LEU A 53 3.45 12.72 -3.55
CA LEU A 53 2.45 13.18 -2.62
C LEU A 53 3.06 13.10 -1.21
N ASP A 54 3.11 14.23 -0.53
CA ASP A 54 3.72 14.35 0.79
C ASP A 54 2.65 14.62 1.86
N ARG A 55 2.67 13.79 2.89
CA ARG A 55 1.88 13.88 4.13
C ARG A 55 2.81 13.56 5.30
N GLU A 56 3.95 14.23 5.35
CA GLU A 56 5.04 13.95 6.29
C GLU A 56 4.59 13.30 7.62
N PRO A 57 5.16 12.15 8.03
CA PRO A 57 6.27 11.40 7.43
C PRO A 57 5.84 10.38 6.35
N VAL A 58 4.57 10.36 5.93
CA VAL A 58 4.08 9.46 4.88
C VAL A 58 4.32 10.08 3.52
N GLN A 59 5.01 9.37 2.64
CA GLN A 59 5.25 9.78 1.27
C GLN A 59 4.78 8.71 0.28
N ILE A 60 4.10 9.14 -0.78
CA ILE A 60 3.66 8.28 -1.88
C ILE A 60 4.32 8.79 -3.16
N ALA A 61 5.20 7.98 -3.73
CA ALA A 61 5.93 8.30 -4.95
C ALA A 61 5.35 7.55 -6.15
N ILE A 62 5.00 8.28 -7.20
CA ILE A 62 4.39 7.73 -8.41
C ILE A 62 5.34 7.93 -9.58
N GLY A 63 5.94 6.84 -10.05
CA GLY A 63 6.83 6.83 -11.20
C GLY A 63 6.18 6.15 -12.40
N THR A 64 6.57 6.58 -13.60
CA THR A 64 6.17 5.98 -14.88
C THR A 64 7.38 5.54 -15.70
N SER A 65 8.54 5.41 -15.06
CA SER A 65 9.82 5.08 -15.72
C SER A 65 10.15 6.02 -16.91
N GLY A 66 9.75 7.29 -16.78
CA GLY A 66 9.94 8.28 -17.86
C GLY A 66 8.86 8.28 -18.94
N ALA A 67 7.91 7.33 -18.93
CA ALA A 67 6.92 7.21 -20.00
C ALA A 67 5.93 8.39 -20.04
N SER A 68 5.50 8.93 -18.90
CA SER A 68 4.58 10.06 -18.86
C SER A 68 4.57 10.79 -17.51
N ALA A 69 5.23 11.93 -17.44
CA ALA A 69 5.18 12.82 -16.28
C ALA A 69 3.75 13.33 -16.01
N GLY A 70 2.98 13.59 -17.09
CA GLY A 70 1.58 14.01 -16.99
C GLY A 70 0.69 12.98 -16.31
N LEU A 71 0.85 11.69 -16.65
CA LEU A 71 0.11 10.60 -16.00
C LEU A 71 0.44 10.51 -14.50
N ALA A 72 1.74 10.54 -14.16
CA ALA A 72 2.19 10.50 -12.77
C ALA A 72 1.60 11.68 -11.95
N LYS A 73 1.63 12.90 -12.53
CA LYS A 73 1.02 14.09 -11.92
C LYS A 73 -0.49 13.91 -11.69
N HIS A 74 -1.23 13.45 -12.71
CA HIS A 74 -2.69 13.29 -12.58
C HIS A 74 -3.08 12.22 -11.57
N LEU A 75 -2.33 11.12 -11.48
CA LEU A 75 -2.53 10.11 -10.44
C LEU A 75 -2.27 10.70 -9.05
N ARG A 76 -1.18 11.46 -8.87
CA ARG A 76 -0.90 12.14 -7.62
C ARG A 76 -2.05 13.05 -7.20
N LEU A 77 -2.53 13.91 -8.11
CA LEU A 77 -3.63 14.82 -7.82
C LEU A 77 -4.91 14.11 -7.39
N ARG A 78 -5.23 12.94 -7.99
CA ARG A 78 -6.37 12.13 -7.57
C ARG A 78 -6.17 11.52 -6.18
N LEU A 79 -4.99 11.00 -5.90
CA LEU A 79 -4.67 10.48 -4.56
C LEU A 79 -4.69 11.58 -3.50
N GLU A 80 -4.27 12.80 -3.85
CA GLU A 80 -4.33 13.96 -2.95
C GLU A 80 -5.75 14.30 -2.47
N THR A 81 -6.76 14.08 -3.31
CA THR A 81 -8.15 14.29 -2.93
C THR A 81 -8.71 13.20 -2.03
N MET A 82 -8.11 12.01 -2.05
CA MET A 82 -8.56 10.85 -1.26
C MET A 82 -7.87 10.80 0.11
N LEU A 83 -6.61 11.23 0.19
CA LEU A 83 -5.78 11.11 1.37
C LEU A 83 -5.83 12.39 2.21
N PRO A 84 -6.31 12.32 3.48
CA PRO A 84 -6.42 13.49 4.33
C PRO A 84 -5.05 14.08 4.68
N GLN A 85 -5.02 15.38 5.00
CA GLN A 85 -3.80 16.06 5.45
C GLN A 85 -3.29 15.50 6.79
N SER A 86 -4.17 14.92 7.58
CA SER A 86 -3.87 14.32 8.88
C SER A 86 -3.19 12.94 8.80
N LEU A 87 -2.98 12.38 7.60
CA LEU A 87 -2.38 11.06 7.44
C LEU A 87 -0.98 10.95 8.07
N GLY A 88 -0.17 12.00 7.97
CA GLY A 88 1.14 12.05 8.63
C GLY A 88 1.02 12.02 10.15
N ARG A 89 0.09 12.79 10.73
CA ARG A 89 -0.17 12.76 12.17
C ARG A 89 -0.60 11.37 12.65
N LEU A 90 -1.38 10.62 11.85
CA LEU A 90 -1.72 9.23 12.16
C LEU A 90 -0.46 8.37 12.27
N ALA A 91 0.46 8.47 11.33
CA ALA A 91 1.72 7.73 11.36
C ALA A 91 2.59 8.11 12.57
N GLU A 92 2.66 9.38 12.92
CA GLU A 92 3.36 9.87 14.12
C GLU A 92 2.72 9.34 15.40
N SER A 93 1.39 9.43 15.54
CA SER A 93 0.63 8.92 16.69
C SER A 93 0.84 7.41 16.86
N LEU A 94 0.77 6.62 15.78
CA LEU A 94 1.06 5.19 15.81
C LEU A 94 2.52 4.91 16.21
N SER A 95 3.46 5.73 15.75
CA SER A 95 4.87 5.60 16.13
C SER A 95 5.08 5.86 17.63
N ALA A 96 4.46 6.90 18.15
CA ALA A 96 4.51 7.24 19.57
C ALA A 96 3.87 6.14 20.44
N ALA A 97 2.77 5.57 19.98
CA ALA A 97 1.99 4.53 20.67
C ALA A 97 2.64 3.13 20.65
N ARG A 98 3.79 2.93 20.02
CA ARG A 98 4.41 1.58 19.85
C ARG A 98 4.67 0.86 21.17
N LYS A 99 5.04 1.58 22.22
CA LYS A 99 5.31 0.99 23.55
C LYS A 99 4.01 0.47 24.18
N ASP A 100 2.95 1.27 24.10
CA ASP A 100 1.65 0.94 24.67
C ASP A 100 0.96 -0.18 23.88
N MET A 101 1.11 -0.19 22.56
CA MET A 101 0.68 -1.31 21.73
C MET A 101 1.36 -2.62 22.10
N ARG A 102 2.67 -2.61 22.43
CA ARG A 102 3.37 -3.82 22.88
C ARG A 102 2.91 -4.29 24.26
N ALA A 103 2.61 -3.35 25.16
CA ALA A 103 2.09 -3.67 26.48
C ALA A 103 0.69 -4.29 26.40
N ARG A 104 -0.19 -3.72 25.54
CA ARG A 104 -1.56 -4.18 25.35
C ARG A 104 -1.66 -5.49 24.57
N PHE A 105 -0.86 -5.64 23.52
CA PHE A 105 -0.81 -6.82 22.64
C PHE A 105 0.60 -7.42 22.67
N PRO A 106 0.94 -8.23 23.69
CA PRO A 106 2.29 -8.78 23.84
C PRO A 106 2.71 -9.67 22.67
N GLN A 107 1.77 -10.43 22.11
CA GLN A 107 2.03 -11.31 20.99
C GLN A 107 2.04 -10.51 19.67
N ALA A 108 3.05 -10.77 18.82
CA ALA A 108 3.24 -10.05 17.57
C ALA A 108 2.04 -10.21 16.61
N ASP A 109 1.47 -11.41 16.55
CA ASP A 109 0.31 -11.70 15.69
C ASP A 109 -0.96 -10.99 16.14
N GLN A 110 -1.22 -10.96 17.45
CA GLN A 110 -2.36 -10.21 17.99
C GLN A 110 -2.23 -8.72 17.69
N ARG A 111 -1.02 -8.18 17.84
CA ARG A 111 -0.74 -6.78 17.58
C ARG A 111 -0.95 -6.43 16.11
N ARG A 112 -0.46 -7.30 15.19
CA ARG A 112 -0.67 -7.14 13.75
C ARG A 112 -2.17 -7.15 13.41
N LYS A 113 -2.90 -8.19 13.85
CA LYS A 113 -4.35 -8.32 13.62
C LYS A 113 -5.14 -7.12 14.17
N ALA A 114 -4.81 -6.64 15.37
CA ALA A 114 -5.47 -5.48 15.96
C ALA A 114 -5.21 -4.21 15.14
N LEU A 115 -3.99 -4.01 14.66
CA LEU A 115 -3.63 -2.85 13.84
C LEU A 115 -4.28 -2.93 12.45
N ASP A 116 -4.25 -4.09 11.81
CA ASP A 116 -4.90 -4.31 10.50
C ASP A 116 -6.40 -4.03 10.59
N ALA A 117 -7.07 -4.52 11.63
CA ALA A 117 -8.48 -4.25 11.85
C ALA A 117 -8.78 -2.76 12.10
N ALA A 118 -7.90 -2.07 12.83
CA ALA A 118 -8.05 -0.64 13.09
C ALA A 118 -7.85 0.21 11.83
N LEU A 119 -6.90 -0.15 10.97
CA LEU A 119 -6.57 0.55 9.72
C LEU A 119 -7.45 0.15 8.53
N ALA A 120 -8.27 -0.89 8.67
CA ALA A 120 -9.17 -1.32 7.61
C ALA A 120 -10.23 -0.25 7.28
N PRO A 121 -10.84 -0.29 6.08
CA PRO A 121 -11.93 0.62 5.74
C PRO A 121 -13.05 0.63 6.79
N GLY A 122 -13.37 1.81 7.32
CA GLY A 122 -14.33 1.97 8.43
C GLY A 122 -13.83 1.54 9.81
N GLY A 123 -12.57 1.14 9.93
CA GLY A 123 -11.91 0.87 11.22
C GLY A 123 -11.67 2.14 12.03
N ALA A 124 -11.35 1.97 13.31
CA ALA A 124 -11.15 3.10 14.23
C ALA A 124 -10.02 4.06 13.81
N LEU A 125 -9.06 3.56 13.03
CA LEU A 125 -7.90 4.30 12.54
C LEU A 125 -7.83 4.28 11.01
N ASP A 126 -8.97 4.19 10.32
CA ASP A 126 -9.02 4.20 8.86
C ASP A 126 -8.22 5.39 8.30
N PRO A 127 -7.14 5.16 7.52
CA PRO A 127 -6.23 6.20 7.07
C PRO A 127 -6.87 7.19 6.09
N LEU A 128 -8.06 6.89 5.56
CA LEU A 128 -8.83 7.81 4.70
C LEU A 128 -9.75 8.74 5.49
N GLN A 129 -9.84 8.56 6.82
CA GLN A 129 -10.63 9.43 7.69
C GLN A 129 -9.75 10.51 8.34
N ALA A 130 -10.21 11.76 8.28
CA ALA A 130 -9.42 12.90 8.75
C ALA A 130 -9.18 12.90 10.28
N ASN A 131 -10.06 12.26 11.06
CA ASN A 131 -10.00 12.21 12.52
C ASN A 131 -9.26 10.98 13.07
N SER A 132 -8.79 10.07 12.24
CA SER A 132 -8.13 8.82 12.67
C SER A 132 -6.88 9.07 13.50
N ALA A 133 -6.14 10.15 13.21
CA ALA A 133 -4.95 10.52 13.98
C ALA A 133 -5.26 10.78 15.47
N ASP A 134 -6.42 11.33 15.76
CA ASP A 134 -6.86 11.68 17.11
C ASP A 134 -7.48 10.47 17.85
N GLY A 135 -7.74 9.37 17.12
CA GLY A 135 -8.35 8.14 17.64
C GLY A 135 -7.40 7.14 18.25
N VAL A 136 -6.07 7.30 18.11
CA VAL A 136 -5.07 6.28 18.51
C VAL A 136 -5.12 5.97 20.00
N GLU A 137 -5.20 6.98 20.86
CA GLU A 137 -5.28 6.80 22.31
C GLU A 137 -6.59 6.12 22.73
N ALA A 138 -7.70 6.55 22.14
CA ALA A 138 -9.02 5.96 22.40
C ALA A 138 -9.08 4.50 21.94
N TRP A 139 -8.50 4.19 20.79
CA TRP A 139 -8.37 2.82 20.28
C TRP A 139 -7.51 1.95 21.20
N LEU A 140 -6.41 2.48 21.75
CA LEU A 140 -5.59 1.76 22.71
C LEU A 140 -6.27 1.60 24.06
N ALA A 141 -7.01 2.58 24.53
CA ALA A 141 -7.73 2.53 25.82
C ALA A 141 -9.00 1.68 25.73
N GLY A 142 -9.72 1.81 24.64
CA GLY A 142 -10.93 1.04 24.37
C GLY A 142 -10.59 -0.32 23.79
N ALA A 143 -11.44 -1.30 23.98
CA ALA A 143 -11.43 -2.43 23.07
C ALA A 143 -11.73 -1.87 21.68
N ALA A 144 -10.80 -1.99 20.74
CA ALA A 144 -11.24 -2.11 19.36
C ALA A 144 -12.31 -3.19 19.42
N ALA A 145 -13.56 -2.85 19.05
CA ALA A 145 -14.59 -3.86 18.95
C ALA A 145 -13.98 -5.02 18.17
N PRO A 146 -14.01 -6.26 18.67
CA PRO A 146 -13.54 -7.36 17.89
C PRO A 146 -14.25 -7.23 16.55
N ARG A 147 -13.52 -7.31 15.44
CA ARG A 147 -14.19 -7.54 14.16
C ARG A 147 -15.11 -8.70 14.44
N ASN A 148 -16.40 -8.46 14.34
CA ASN A 148 -17.37 -9.54 14.43
C ASN A 148 -16.91 -10.56 13.39
N ASP A 149 -16.72 -11.80 13.83
CA ASP A 149 -16.43 -12.90 12.94
C ASP A 149 -17.52 -12.92 11.87
N GLN A 150 -17.16 -12.52 10.66
CA GLN A 150 -18.08 -12.43 9.54
C GLN A 150 -17.76 -13.52 8.56
N VAL A 151 -18.76 -14.28 8.20
CA VAL A 151 -18.65 -15.27 7.13
C VAL A 151 -19.50 -14.76 5.96
N GLU A 152 -18.86 -14.54 4.83
CA GLU A 152 -19.51 -14.14 3.58
C GLU A 152 -19.34 -15.26 2.55
N VAL A 153 -20.44 -15.64 1.91
CA VAL A 153 -20.41 -16.65 0.84
C VAL A 153 -20.43 -15.94 -0.51
N ILE A 154 -19.42 -16.20 -1.30
CA ILE A 154 -19.32 -15.72 -2.68
C ILE A 154 -19.54 -16.90 -3.62
N LYS A 155 -20.67 -16.88 -4.32
CA LYS A 155 -20.92 -17.80 -5.41
C LYS A 155 -20.43 -17.16 -6.70
N LEU A 156 -19.39 -17.73 -7.30
CA LEU A 156 -18.84 -17.28 -8.57
C LEU A 156 -19.75 -17.75 -9.71
N THR A 157 -19.94 -16.90 -10.69
CA THR A 157 -20.73 -17.22 -11.90
C THR A 157 -19.87 -17.81 -13.01
N SER A 158 -18.54 -17.68 -12.91
CA SER A 158 -17.56 -18.08 -13.90
C SER A 158 -16.21 -18.35 -13.23
N ALA A 159 -15.35 -19.06 -13.93
CA ALA A 159 -13.96 -19.25 -13.55
C ALA A 159 -13.04 -18.08 -13.99
N ASP A 160 -13.57 -17.10 -14.73
CA ASP A 160 -12.82 -15.93 -15.17
C ASP A 160 -12.77 -14.89 -14.03
N PRO A 161 -11.56 -14.49 -13.59
CA PRO A 161 -11.42 -13.45 -12.56
C PRO A 161 -11.98 -12.08 -12.97
N ASP A 162 -12.14 -11.81 -14.26
CA ASP A 162 -12.67 -10.54 -14.75
C ASP A 162 -14.22 -10.47 -14.71
N ASP A 163 -14.88 -11.61 -14.54
CA ASP A 163 -16.34 -11.68 -14.29
C ASP A 163 -16.70 -11.40 -12.83
N MET A 164 -15.73 -11.22 -11.96
CA MET A 164 -15.98 -10.86 -10.57
C MET A 164 -16.50 -9.43 -10.46
N THR A 165 -17.50 -9.24 -9.61
CA THR A 165 -17.95 -7.90 -9.24
C THR A 165 -16.88 -7.18 -8.41
N LEU A 166 -16.86 -5.84 -8.46
CA LEU A 166 -15.97 -5.04 -7.61
C LEU A 166 -16.16 -5.32 -6.11
N ARG A 167 -17.39 -5.65 -5.68
CA ARG A 167 -17.68 -6.07 -4.31
C ARG A 167 -16.96 -7.38 -3.97
N GLN A 168 -17.05 -8.38 -4.83
CA GLN A 168 -16.41 -9.69 -4.62
C GLN A 168 -14.88 -9.55 -4.57
N ALA A 169 -14.30 -8.79 -5.49
CA ALA A 169 -12.86 -8.53 -5.51
C ALA A 169 -12.38 -7.81 -4.24
N ARG A 170 -13.15 -6.83 -3.75
CA ARG A 170 -12.86 -6.11 -2.50
C ARG A 170 -12.94 -7.05 -1.30
N LEU A 171 -14.01 -7.85 -1.16
CA LEU A 171 -14.16 -8.80 -0.07
C LEU A 171 -13.01 -9.81 -0.02
N LEU A 172 -12.56 -10.31 -1.18
CA LEU A 172 -11.37 -11.17 -1.24
C LEU A 172 -10.11 -10.45 -0.79
N GLY A 173 -9.91 -9.19 -1.20
CA GLY A 173 -8.78 -8.37 -0.79
C GLY A 173 -8.77 -8.02 0.71
N GLU A 174 -9.92 -8.11 1.39
CA GLU A 174 -10.08 -7.82 2.83
C GLU A 174 -10.14 -9.10 3.69
N ALA A 175 -10.29 -10.28 3.07
CA ALA A 175 -10.46 -11.54 3.78
C ALA A 175 -9.23 -11.92 4.62
N ASP A 176 -9.47 -12.34 5.85
CA ASP A 176 -8.46 -12.95 6.73
C ASP A 176 -8.32 -14.46 6.43
N MET A 177 -9.42 -15.10 6.03
CA MET A 177 -9.45 -16.49 5.59
C MET A 177 -10.28 -16.68 4.33
N ILE A 178 -9.82 -17.54 3.45
CA ILE A 178 -10.56 -18.00 2.27
C ILE A 178 -10.71 -19.51 2.33
N VAL A 179 -11.96 -19.93 2.35
CA VAL A 179 -12.36 -21.33 2.22
C VAL A 179 -12.91 -21.50 0.81
N PHE A 180 -12.36 -22.41 0.03
CA PHE A 180 -12.73 -22.52 -1.36
C PHE A 180 -13.06 -23.95 -1.77
N ALA A 181 -14.07 -24.08 -2.63
CA ALA A 181 -14.45 -25.36 -3.23
C ALA A 181 -13.36 -25.82 -4.23
N PRO A 182 -13.21 -27.13 -4.43
CA PRO A 182 -12.36 -27.66 -5.50
C PRO A 182 -12.73 -27.07 -6.85
N GLY A 183 -11.72 -26.73 -7.67
CA GLY A 183 -11.93 -26.18 -9.00
C GLY A 183 -11.94 -24.63 -9.08
N ILE A 184 -11.82 -23.91 -7.98
CA ILE A 184 -11.61 -22.46 -8.00
C ILE A 184 -10.22 -22.16 -8.60
N PRO A 185 -10.13 -21.34 -9.68
CA PRO A 185 -8.85 -21.02 -10.31
C PRO A 185 -7.93 -20.21 -9.40
N GLU A 186 -6.62 -20.51 -9.49
CA GLU A 186 -5.59 -19.74 -8.78
C GLU A 186 -5.63 -18.23 -9.14
N ALA A 187 -6.00 -17.88 -10.36
CA ALA A 187 -6.16 -16.50 -10.81
C ALA A 187 -7.20 -15.70 -9.99
N ILE A 188 -8.18 -16.38 -9.38
CA ILE A 188 -9.14 -15.78 -8.45
C ILE A 188 -8.54 -15.73 -7.05
N LEU A 189 -7.88 -16.81 -6.60
CA LEU A 189 -7.31 -16.91 -5.26
C LEU A 189 -6.19 -15.90 -5.02
N ILE A 190 -5.40 -15.54 -6.04
CA ILE A 190 -4.34 -14.52 -5.93
C ILE A 190 -4.86 -13.10 -5.76
N ARG A 191 -6.17 -12.84 -5.97
CA ARG A 191 -6.79 -11.53 -5.69
C ARG A 191 -6.99 -11.31 -4.19
N ALA A 192 -6.85 -12.33 -3.39
CA ALA A 192 -6.83 -12.24 -1.95
C ALA A 192 -5.54 -11.60 -1.42
N ARG A 193 -5.60 -11.10 -0.19
CA ARG A 193 -4.40 -10.66 0.53
C ARG A 193 -3.33 -11.76 0.55
N ALA A 194 -2.08 -11.37 0.43
CA ALA A 194 -0.96 -12.30 0.44
C ALA A 194 -0.82 -13.10 1.75
N ASP A 195 -1.31 -12.53 2.86
CA ASP A 195 -1.29 -13.11 4.20
C ASP A 195 -2.63 -13.76 4.62
N ALA A 196 -3.63 -13.80 3.74
CA ALA A 196 -4.87 -14.52 3.99
C ALA A 196 -4.63 -16.03 4.12
N VAL A 197 -5.24 -16.64 5.13
CA VAL A 197 -5.22 -18.11 5.28
C VAL A 197 -6.09 -18.73 4.18
N ARG A 198 -5.55 -19.72 3.47
CA ARG A 198 -6.26 -20.42 2.40
C ARG A 198 -6.50 -21.87 2.81
N ARG A 199 -7.75 -22.31 2.77
CA ARG A 199 -8.17 -23.69 3.07
C ARG A 199 -9.10 -24.20 2.00
N THR A 200 -9.03 -25.49 1.69
CA THR A 200 -10.09 -26.10 0.88
C THR A 200 -11.34 -26.33 1.74
N LEU A 201 -12.50 -26.41 1.11
CA LEU A 201 -13.76 -26.65 1.82
C LEU A 201 -13.71 -27.97 2.62
N ALA A 202 -13.08 -29.01 2.05
CA ALA A 202 -12.92 -30.31 2.72
C ALA A 202 -12.02 -30.23 3.97
N ASP A 203 -10.96 -29.42 3.94
CA ASP A 203 -10.05 -29.22 5.08
C ASP A 203 -10.71 -28.36 6.16
N HIS A 204 -11.59 -27.44 5.77
CA HIS A 204 -12.33 -26.60 6.68
C HIS A 204 -13.34 -27.41 7.48
N ASP A 205 -14.16 -28.22 6.82
CA ASP A 205 -15.17 -29.08 7.46
C ASP A 205 -14.54 -30.11 8.42
N ALA A 206 -13.28 -30.52 8.17
CA ALA A 206 -12.58 -31.49 9.00
C ALA A 206 -11.96 -30.89 10.28
N GLN A 207 -11.69 -29.58 10.32
CA GLN A 207 -10.99 -28.92 11.42
C GLN A 207 -11.86 -27.99 12.27
N ASP A 208 -13.04 -27.60 11.79
CA ASP A 208 -13.86 -26.53 12.39
C ASP A 208 -14.80 -26.95 13.51
N ALA A 209 -14.57 -28.09 14.14
CA ALA A 209 -15.33 -28.37 15.36
C ALA A 209 -14.94 -27.48 16.56
N ASP A 210 -13.75 -26.79 16.55
CA ASP A 210 -13.20 -26.20 17.77
C ASP A 210 -12.53 -24.81 17.68
N GLU A 211 -12.34 -24.16 16.52
CA GLU A 211 -11.74 -22.81 16.48
C GLU A 211 -12.48 -21.85 15.54
N PRO A 212 -13.18 -20.82 16.09
CA PRO A 212 -13.69 -19.73 15.26
C PRO A 212 -12.51 -18.96 14.65
N SER A 213 -12.52 -18.83 13.33
CA SER A 213 -11.53 -18.00 12.62
C SER A 213 -11.81 -16.53 12.89
N PRO A 214 -10.93 -15.82 13.60
CA PRO A 214 -11.17 -14.41 13.88
C PRO A 214 -11.05 -13.59 12.61
N GLY A 215 -12.07 -12.79 12.32
CA GLY A 215 -12.09 -11.83 11.22
C GLY A 215 -13.04 -12.20 10.07
N LEU A 216 -12.74 -11.70 8.86
CA LEU A 216 -13.56 -11.95 7.68
C LEU A 216 -13.17 -13.28 7.02
N THR A 217 -14.09 -14.24 7.04
CA THR A 217 -13.96 -15.50 6.30
C THR A 217 -14.80 -15.44 5.03
N ILE A 218 -14.19 -15.70 3.89
CA ILE A 218 -14.88 -15.79 2.59
C ILE A 218 -14.95 -17.25 2.17
N ILE A 219 -16.17 -17.74 1.93
CA ILE A 219 -16.41 -19.06 1.34
C ILE A 219 -16.64 -18.88 -0.16
N LEU A 220 -15.75 -19.45 -0.99
CA LEU A 220 -15.86 -19.40 -2.44
C LEU A 220 -16.43 -20.71 -3.00
N THR A 221 -17.49 -20.58 -3.78
CA THR A 221 -18.08 -21.68 -4.54
C THR A 221 -18.32 -21.28 -6.00
N ILE A 222 -18.42 -22.21 -6.90
CA ILE A 222 -18.87 -22.03 -8.29
C ILE A 222 -20.29 -22.56 -8.42
#